data_e0ef4603227d3e64d78e9be1d2f3855d
#
_entry.id   e0ef4603227d3e64d78e9be1d2f3855d
#
_cell.length_a   1.000
_cell.length_b   1.000
_cell.length_c   1.000
_cell.angle_alpha   90.00
_cell.angle_beta   90.00
_cell.angle_gamma   90.00
#
_symmetry.space_group_name_H-M   'P 1'
#
loop_
_entity.id
_entity.type
_entity.pdbx_description
1 polymer ?
#
loop_
_entity_poly.entity_id
_entity_poly.type
_entity_poly.pdbx_seq_one_letter_code
_entity_poly.pdbx_strand_id
1 'polypeptide(L)'
;MVKHYDLSVELCGVKLTNPVIPASGTFGFGREFADFYDLDCLGAISFKGTTRDARFGNPTPRIAECTSGLINSVGLQNPGIDKVISEELPHLRQIFHNPIIANISGFSLEEYEECCAKIDKEEQVEIIEVNVSCPNVHNGGMSFGTQPESAAEVTRRVKAVTTKPVFIKLSPNVTDIVAIARACEEAGADGICLINTLLGMRIDTVRRKPVIANKMGGFSGDAIFPVAVRMVYQVANACNIPVMGCGGVSSASDVIEMMMAGATAVQVGAANLKNPYAAKEIIESLPEEMERLGIERLSDIIGIVK
;
A
#
# COMPACT_ATOMS: atom_id res chain seq x y z
N MET A 1 -19.75 -18.03 -26.99
CA MET A 1 -19.43 -18.36 -25.57
C MET A 1 -18.74 -17.15 -24.99
N VAL A 2 -19.21 -16.64 -23.87
CA VAL A 2 -18.50 -15.54 -23.18
C VAL A 2 -17.20 -16.12 -22.64
N LYS A 3 -16.07 -15.59 -23.06
CA LYS A 3 -14.75 -16.03 -22.58
C LYS A 3 -14.64 -15.61 -21.12
N HIS A 4 -14.37 -16.56 -20.23
CA HIS A 4 -14.19 -16.28 -18.81
C HIS A 4 -12.70 -16.05 -18.52
N TYR A 5 -12.34 -14.86 -18.04
CA TYR A 5 -10.99 -14.51 -17.64
C TYR A 5 -10.83 -14.73 -16.14
N ASP A 6 -9.72 -15.35 -15.75
CA ASP A 6 -9.40 -15.57 -14.34
C ASP A 6 -8.56 -14.40 -13.80
N LEU A 7 -9.17 -13.57 -12.96
CA LEU A 7 -8.55 -12.43 -12.32
C LEU A 7 -7.92 -12.81 -10.97
N SER A 8 -8.16 -14.01 -10.46
CA SER A 8 -7.77 -14.39 -9.10
C SER A 8 -6.27 -14.50 -8.92
N VAL A 9 -5.81 -14.12 -7.73
CA VAL A 9 -4.41 -14.26 -7.29
C VAL A 9 -4.36 -14.74 -5.84
N GLU A 10 -3.18 -15.15 -5.38
CA GLU A 10 -2.98 -15.61 -4.01
C GLU A 10 -1.78 -14.89 -3.37
N LEU A 11 -1.96 -14.38 -2.15
CA LEU A 11 -0.92 -13.78 -1.31
C LEU A 11 -0.75 -14.59 -0.03
N CYS A 12 0.32 -15.36 0.08
CA CYS A 12 0.65 -16.15 1.29
C CYS A 12 -0.52 -17.02 1.79
N GLY A 13 -1.23 -17.71 0.88
CA GLY A 13 -2.39 -18.55 1.19
C GLY A 13 -3.72 -17.79 1.25
N VAL A 14 -3.71 -16.46 1.19
CA VAL A 14 -4.93 -15.63 1.14
C VAL A 14 -5.34 -15.44 -0.33
N LYS A 15 -6.52 -15.95 -0.69
CA LYS A 15 -7.07 -15.84 -2.04
C LYS A 15 -7.77 -14.50 -2.23
N LEU A 16 -7.44 -13.82 -3.32
CA LEU A 16 -8.08 -12.59 -3.78
C LEU A 16 -8.84 -12.87 -5.07
N THR A 17 -10.06 -12.34 -5.19
CA THR A 17 -10.89 -12.49 -6.40
C THR A 17 -10.31 -11.77 -7.61
N ASN A 18 -9.48 -10.74 -7.38
CA ASN A 18 -8.71 -10.00 -8.36
C ASN A 18 -7.51 -9.32 -7.66
N PRO A 19 -6.48 -8.84 -8.38
CA PRO A 19 -5.27 -8.29 -7.77
C PRO A 19 -5.40 -6.85 -7.25
N VAL A 20 -6.54 -6.18 -7.44
CA VAL A 20 -6.67 -4.73 -7.19
C VAL A 20 -7.07 -4.46 -5.74
N ILE A 21 -6.24 -3.66 -5.06
CA ILE A 21 -6.37 -3.30 -3.65
C ILE A 21 -6.30 -1.78 -3.52
N PRO A 22 -7.24 -1.08 -2.90
CA PRO A 22 -7.06 0.32 -2.55
C PRO A 22 -5.89 0.51 -1.58
N ALA A 23 -5.00 1.48 -1.87
CA ALA A 23 -3.87 1.79 -0.99
C ALA A 23 -4.34 2.48 0.29
N SER A 24 -3.80 2.08 1.42
CA SER A 24 -4.20 2.49 2.78
C SER A 24 -4.31 4.02 3.00
N GLY A 25 -3.49 4.81 2.29
CA GLY A 25 -3.47 6.26 2.44
C GLY A 25 -4.62 7.01 1.78
N THR A 26 -5.38 6.36 0.89
CA THR A 26 -6.32 7.01 -0.02
C THR A 26 -7.75 6.45 0.06
N PHE A 27 -8.00 5.48 0.92
CA PHE A 27 -9.29 4.79 1.00
C PHE A 27 -9.92 4.78 2.41
N GLY A 28 -9.19 5.26 3.41
CA GLY A 28 -9.68 5.27 4.80
C GLY A 28 -10.00 3.86 5.31
N PHE A 29 -11.23 3.70 5.79
CA PHE A 29 -11.82 2.41 6.19
C PHE A 29 -12.98 2.01 5.26
N GLY A 30 -13.03 2.57 4.05
CA GLY A 30 -14.02 2.24 3.03
C GLY A 30 -15.39 2.92 3.17
N ARG A 31 -15.68 3.58 4.32
CA ARG A 31 -17.00 4.15 4.60
C ARG A 31 -17.51 5.06 3.49
N GLU A 32 -16.70 6.04 3.11
CA GLU A 32 -17.06 7.04 2.09
C GLU A 32 -17.18 6.39 0.71
N PHE A 33 -16.43 5.35 0.43
CA PHE A 33 -16.46 4.67 -0.86
C PHE A 33 -17.65 3.72 -1.00
N ALA A 34 -18.17 3.17 0.11
CA ALA A 34 -19.36 2.33 0.10
C ALA A 34 -20.62 3.09 -0.34
N ASP A 35 -20.64 4.43 -0.24
CA ASP A 35 -21.72 5.26 -0.76
C ASP A 35 -21.71 5.35 -2.31
N PHE A 36 -20.59 5.00 -2.95
CA PHE A 36 -20.43 5.07 -4.41
C PHE A 36 -20.67 3.74 -5.11
N TYR A 37 -20.17 2.61 -4.52
CA TYR A 37 -20.25 1.29 -5.13
C TYR A 37 -20.12 0.17 -4.09
N ASP A 38 -20.52 -1.04 -4.48
CA ASP A 38 -20.32 -2.25 -3.70
C ASP A 38 -18.82 -2.59 -3.62
N LEU A 39 -18.26 -2.52 -2.40
CA LEU A 39 -16.84 -2.73 -2.16
C LEU A 39 -16.40 -4.18 -2.39
N ASP A 40 -17.30 -5.16 -2.40
CA ASP A 40 -16.98 -6.57 -2.63
C ASP A 40 -16.44 -6.86 -4.05
N CYS A 41 -16.48 -5.86 -4.95
CA CYS A 41 -15.76 -5.95 -6.22
C CYS A 41 -14.23 -5.89 -6.07
N LEU A 42 -13.70 -5.35 -4.95
CA LEU A 42 -12.27 -5.22 -4.68
C LEU A 42 -11.66 -6.56 -4.26
N GLY A 43 -10.42 -6.84 -4.66
CA GLY A 43 -9.72 -8.07 -4.26
C GLY A 43 -9.42 -8.13 -2.77
N ALA A 44 -9.04 -7.01 -2.18
CA ALA A 44 -8.85 -6.78 -0.75
C ALA A 44 -8.95 -5.28 -0.45
N ILE A 45 -9.03 -4.91 0.82
CA ILE A 45 -8.88 -3.52 1.28
C ILE A 45 -7.69 -3.42 2.23
N SER A 46 -6.70 -2.54 1.90
CA SER A 46 -5.69 -2.12 2.85
C SER A 46 -6.20 -0.85 3.54
N PHE A 47 -6.62 -0.96 4.80
CA PHE A 47 -7.20 0.16 5.52
C PHE A 47 -6.15 1.21 5.93
N LYS A 48 -6.63 2.35 6.41
CA LYS A 48 -5.83 3.51 6.83
C LYS A 48 -4.72 3.14 7.79
N GLY A 49 -3.49 3.60 7.49
CA GLY A 49 -2.33 3.41 8.35
C GLY A 49 -2.61 3.83 9.80
N THR A 50 -2.56 2.84 10.70
CA THR A 50 -2.99 2.93 12.08
C THR A 50 -1.77 2.94 13.00
N THR A 51 -1.79 3.80 14.01
CA THR A 51 -0.78 3.92 15.06
C THR A 51 -1.37 3.51 16.41
N ARG A 52 -0.54 3.26 17.42
CA ARG A 52 -0.98 2.94 18.78
C ARG A 52 -1.98 3.98 19.28
N ASP A 53 -1.58 5.23 19.27
CA ASP A 53 -2.38 6.35 19.74
C ASP A 53 -3.05 7.08 18.56
N ALA A 54 -4.21 7.69 18.81
CA ALA A 54 -4.92 8.51 17.83
C ALA A 54 -4.07 9.73 17.39
N ARG A 55 -4.16 10.07 16.10
CA ARG A 55 -3.43 11.20 15.51
C ARG A 55 -4.34 12.10 14.69
N PHE A 56 -4.24 13.40 14.92
CA PHE A 56 -4.95 14.42 14.11
C PHE A 56 -4.28 14.67 12.75
N GLY A 57 -3.02 14.23 12.59
CA GLY A 57 -2.19 14.54 11.44
C GLY A 57 -1.54 15.91 11.50
N ASN A 58 -0.93 16.30 10.38
CA ASN A 58 -0.19 17.56 10.27
C ASN A 58 -1.13 18.76 10.01
N PRO A 59 -0.66 20.01 10.26
CA PRO A 59 -1.39 21.23 9.91
C PRO A 59 -1.76 21.32 8.42
N THR A 60 -2.87 21.97 8.13
CA THR A 60 -3.32 22.27 6.75
C THR A 60 -2.68 23.58 6.24
N PRO A 61 -2.53 23.73 4.91
CA PRO A 61 -2.82 22.76 3.83
C PRO A 61 -1.82 21.60 3.83
N ARG A 62 -2.30 20.38 3.69
CA ARG A 62 -1.46 19.17 3.77
C ARG A 62 -1.59 18.24 2.57
N ILE A 63 -2.39 18.65 1.58
CA ILE A 63 -2.53 18.02 0.27
C ILE A 63 -2.59 19.13 -0.77
N ALA A 64 -1.93 18.94 -1.90
CA ALA A 64 -2.01 19.84 -3.05
C ALA A 64 -1.81 19.06 -4.36
N GLU A 65 -2.52 19.50 -5.41
CA GLU A 65 -2.35 18.95 -6.75
C GLU A 65 -1.01 19.37 -7.36
N CYS A 66 -0.47 18.47 -8.16
CA CYS A 66 0.72 18.67 -8.98
C CYS A 66 0.46 18.23 -10.41
N THR A 67 1.33 18.59 -11.34
CA THR A 67 1.30 18.03 -12.69
C THR A 67 1.43 16.50 -12.63
N SER A 68 0.44 15.79 -13.18
CA SER A 68 0.37 14.32 -13.21
C SER A 68 0.44 13.65 -11.84
N GLY A 69 -0.06 14.33 -10.78
CA GLY A 69 -0.07 13.74 -9.45
C GLY A 69 -0.49 14.71 -8.35
N LEU A 70 -0.19 14.34 -7.13
CA LEU A 70 -0.44 15.14 -5.94
C LEU A 70 0.72 15.03 -4.93
N ILE A 71 0.87 16.06 -4.11
CA ILE A 71 1.79 16.06 -2.98
C ILE A 71 1.00 16.10 -1.68
N ASN A 72 1.40 15.27 -0.70
CA ASN A 72 0.73 15.21 0.59
C ASN A 72 1.71 15.10 1.76
N SER A 73 1.27 15.61 2.89
CA SER A 73 1.88 15.41 4.20
C SER A 73 0.79 15.27 5.26
N VAL A 74 -0.12 14.30 5.08
CA VAL A 74 -1.28 14.10 5.98
C VAL A 74 -0.85 13.81 7.42
N GLY A 75 0.26 13.09 7.64
CA GLY A 75 0.82 12.85 8.97
C GLY A 75 0.09 11.77 9.75
N LEU A 76 -0.33 10.68 9.08
CA LEU A 76 -0.95 9.50 9.70
C LEU A 76 -2.19 9.84 10.55
N GLN A 77 -3.08 10.72 10.07
CA GLN A 77 -4.35 10.93 10.75
C GLN A 77 -5.11 9.61 10.84
N ASN A 78 -5.37 9.14 12.06
CA ASN A 78 -6.08 7.89 12.33
C ASN A 78 -6.62 7.88 13.77
N PRO A 79 -7.62 7.04 14.10
CA PRO A 79 -8.27 7.03 15.42
C PRO A 79 -7.49 6.28 16.51
N GLY A 80 -6.37 5.61 16.16
CA GLY A 80 -5.62 4.73 17.05
C GLY A 80 -6.12 3.28 17.00
N ILE A 81 -5.21 2.34 17.36
CA ILE A 81 -5.45 0.90 17.19
C ILE A 81 -6.70 0.40 17.94
N ASP A 82 -6.94 0.90 19.15
CA ASP A 82 -8.06 0.42 19.96
C ASP A 82 -9.42 0.80 19.37
N LYS A 83 -9.53 2.01 18.80
CA LYS A 83 -10.74 2.41 18.07
C LYS A 83 -10.88 1.71 16.72
N VAL A 84 -9.78 1.43 16.03
CA VAL A 84 -9.83 0.63 14.80
C VAL A 84 -10.43 -0.73 15.10
N ILE A 85 -10.00 -1.41 16.16
CA ILE A 85 -10.52 -2.72 16.55
C ILE A 85 -11.98 -2.65 17.01
N SER A 86 -12.32 -1.67 17.84
CA SER A 86 -13.65 -1.61 18.46
C SER A 86 -14.74 -0.99 17.58
N GLU A 87 -14.38 -0.12 16.62
CA GLU A 87 -15.35 0.65 15.84
C GLU A 87 -15.20 0.45 14.32
N GLU A 88 -13.95 0.60 13.78
CA GLU A 88 -13.76 0.63 12.33
C GLU A 88 -13.82 -0.77 11.69
N LEU A 89 -13.15 -1.77 12.27
CA LEU A 89 -13.17 -3.14 11.75
C LEU A 89 -14.58 -3.75 11.77
N PRO A 90 -15.37 -3.68 12.86
CA PRO A 90 -16.74 -4.15 12.87
C PRO A 90 -17.61 -3.49 11.79
N HIS A 91 -17.43 -2.19 11.56
CA HIS A 91 -18.14 -1.49 10.49
C HIS A 91 -17.68 -1.93 9.10
N LEU A 92 -16.36 -2.00 8.87
CA LEU A 92 -15.80 -2.42 7.59
C LEU A 92 -16.33 -3.81 7.20
N ARG A 93 -16.43 -4.74 8.15
CA ARG A 93 -16.93 -6.09 7.89
C ARG A 93 -18.45 -6.14 7.57
N GLN A 94 -19.20 -5.09 7.86
CA GLN A 94 -20.61 -4.97 7.43
C GLN A 94 -20.77 -4.56 5.96
N ILE A 95 -19.74 -3.92 5.39
CA ILE A 95 -19.77 -3.35 4.03
C ILE A 95 -18.76 -4.01 3.08
N PHE A 96 -17.93 -4.94 3.59
CA PHE A 96 -16.90 -5.62 2.82
C PHE A 96 -16.63 -7.03 3.35
N HIS A 97 -16.64 -8.04 2.47
CA HIS A 97 -16.58 -9.46 2.83
C HIS A 97 -15.32 -10.18 2.32
N ASN A 98 -14.53 -9.52 1.47
CA ASN A 98 -13.24 -10.02 0.98
C ASN A 98 -12.10 -9.75 2.01
N PRO A 99 -10.87 -10.23 1.76
CA PRO A 99 -9.75 -10.08 2.69
C PRO A 99 -9.44 -8.64 3.09
N ILE A 100 -9.15 -8.43 4.39
CA ILE A 100 -8.74 -7.14 4.96
C ILE A 100 -7.24 -7.19 5.27
N ILE A 101 -6.53 -6.15 4.84
CA ILE A 101 -5.11 -5.90 5.10
C ILE A 101 -5.01 -4.77 6.13
N ALA A 102 -4.44 -5.06 7.28
CA ALA A 102 -4.20 -4.07 8.32
C ALA A 102 -2.92 -3.28 8.04
N ASN A 103 -3.03 -2.01 7.66
CA ASN A 103 -1.85 -1.16 7.55
C ASN A 103 -1.46 -0.59 8.92
N ILE A 104 -0.30 -1.00 9.41
CA ILE A 104 0.24 -0.61 10.72
C ILE A 104 1.44 0.32 10.56
N SER A 105 1.45 1.40 11.31
CA SER A 105 2.53 2.38 11.38
C SER A 105 2.93 2.64 12.82
N GLY A 106 4.19 2.97 13.07
CA GLY A 106 4.70 3.27 14.41
C GLY A 106 5.86 4.26 14.37
N PHE A 107 6.18 4.85 15.50
CA PHE A 107 7.30 5.77 15.72
C PHE A 107 8.38 5.18 16.61
N SER A 108 8.14 3.99 17.17
CA SER A 108 9.11 3.17 17.89
C SER A 108 8.87 1.68 17.59
N LEU A 109 9.83 0.83 17.92
CA LEU A 109 9.71 -0.63 17.75
C LEU A 109 8.56 -1.20 18.58
N GLU A 110 8.39 -0.67 19.80
CA GLU A 110 7.35 -1.09 20.75
C GLU A 110 5.95 -0.76 20.21
N GLU A 111 5.77 0.37 19.51
CA GLU A 111 4.49 0.73 18.89
C GLU A 111 4.11 -0.25 17.78
N TYR A 112 5.07 -0.68 16.94
CA TYR A 112 4.82 -1.69 15.93
C TYR A 112 4.44 -3.03 16.55
N GLU A 113 5.19 -3.50 17.57
CA GLU A 113 4.90 -4.76 18.27
C GLU A 113 3.51 -4.74 18.91
N GLU A 114 3.19 -3.69 19.66
CA GLU A 114 1.91 -3.58 20.35
C GLU A 114 0.74 -3.56 19.37
N CYS A 115 0.81 -2.77 18.30
CA CYS A 115 -0.24 -2.69 17.29
C CYS A 115 -0.42 -4.03 16.56
N CYS A 116 0.68 -4.67 16.15
CA CYS A 116 0.60 -5.96 15.45
C CYS A 116 0.09 -7.07 16.36
N ALA A 117 0.49 -7.12 17.65
CA ALA A 117 -0.02 -8.09 18.62
C ALA A 117 -1.52 -7.92 18.92
N LYS A 118 -2.04 -6.69 18.85
CA LYS A 118 -3.49 -6.42 18.97
C LYS A 118 -4.23 -6.90 17.72
N ILE A 119 -3.75 -6.54 16.55
CA ILE A 119 -4.37 -6.90 15.24
C ILE A 119 -4.28 -8.41 14.97
N ASP A 120 -3.27 -9.11 15.47
CA ASP A 120 -3.15 -10.56 15.28
C ASP A 120 -4.37 -11.32 15.83
N LYS A 121 -5.03 -10.77 16.86
CA LYS A 121 -6.21 -11.36 17.50
C LYS A 121 -7.51 -11.15 16.71
N GLU A 122 -7.49 -10.27 15.71
CA GLU A 122 -8.67 -9.93 14.92
C GLU A 122 -8.83 -10.92 13.75
N GLU A 123 -9.76 -11.87 13.88
CA GLU A 123 -10.00 -12.92 12.87
C GLU A 123 -10.40 -12.35 11.51
N GLN A 124 -10.96 -11.15 11.48
CA GLN A 124 -11.38 -10.47 10.23
C GLN A 124 -10.23 -9.80 9.46
N VAL A 125 -9.01 -9.82 9.99
CA VAL A 125 -7.79 -9.34 9.31
C VAL A 125 -6.99 -10.54 8.85
N GLU A 126 -6.69 -10.63 7.57
CA GLU A 126 -5.96 -11.74 6.97
C GLU A 126 -4.46 -11.47 6.80
N ILE A 127 -4.08 -10.20 6.57
CA ILE A 127 -2.69 -9.79 6.29
C ILE A 127 -2.35 -8.52 7.10
N ILE A 128 -1.11 -8.40 7.55
CA ILE A 128 -0.59 -7.17 8.15
C ILE A 128 0.38 -6.51 7.17
N GLU A 129 0.13 -5.24 6.79
CA GLU A 129 1.04 -4.40 6.02
C GLU A 129 1.73 -3.41 6.96
N VAL A 130 3.03 -3.58 7.19
CA VAL A 130 3.83 -2.75 8.09
C VAL A 130 4.47 -1.61 7.32
N ASN A 131 4.05 -0.39 7.58
CA ASN A 131 4.58 0.81 6.93
C ASN A 131 5.82 1.34 7.68
N VAL A 132 7.01 1.04 7.16
CA VAL A 132 8.29 1.48 7.73
C VAL A 132 8.74 2.86 7.26
N SER A 133 7.91 3.58 6.50
CA SER A 133 8.23 4.93 5.99
C SER A 133 8.07 6.04 7.04
N CYS A 134 7.60 5.73 8.26
CA CYS A 134 7.45 6.70 9.34
C CYS A 134 8.81 7.06 9.96
N PRO A 135 9.00 8.32 10.40
CA PRO A 135 10.25 8.72 11.06
C PRO A 135 10.42 8.02 12.42
N ASN A 136 11.64 7.54 12.67
CA ASN A 136 12.04 7.00 13.97
C ASN A 136 12.42 8.16 14.91
N VAL A 137 11.62 8.38 15.93
CA VAL A 137 11.85 9.48 16.89
C VAL A 137 13.12 9.29 17.73
N HIS A 138 13.56 8.04 17.96
CA HIS A 138 14.77 7.73 18.72
C HIS A 138 16.06 7.90 17.89
N ASN A 139 15.98 7.84 16.56
CA ASN A 139 17.12 7.99 15.65
C ASN A 139 17.09 9.31 14.87
N GLY A 140 16.74 10.42 15.52
CA GLY A 140 16.80 11.74 14.93
C GLY A 140 15.82 12.00 13.79
N GLY A 141 14.71 11.25 13.73
CA GLY A 141 13.66 11.41 12.73
C GLY A 141 13.93 10.70 11.40
N MET A 142 14.97 9.88 11.28
CA MET A 142 15.15 9.02 10.11
C MET A 142 14.05 7.94 10.07
N SER A 143 13.55 7.66 8.87
CA SER A 143 12.57 6.57 8.67
C SER A 143 13.19 5.20 8.92
N PHE A 144 12.45 4.29 9.58
CA PHE A 144 12.86 2.89 9.75
C PHE A 144 13.18 2.20 8.43
N GLY A 145 12.49 2.58 7.34
CA GLY A 145 12.66 2.00 6.00
C GLY A 145 13.80 2.61 5.18
N THR A 146 14.71 3.40 5.76
CA THR A 146 15.84 3.99 5.01
C THR A 146 17.14 3.22 5.13
N GLN A 147 17.23 2.28 6.08
CA GLN A 147 18.39 1.43 6.31
C GLN A 147 17.95 -0.03 6.43
N PRO A 148 18.70 -0.98 5.80
CA PRO A 148 18.37 -2.41 5.87
C PRO A 148 18.22 -2.94 7.29
N GLU A 149 19.13 -2.56 8.19
CA GLU A 149 19.18 -3.04 9.57
C GLU A 149 17.95 -2.61 10.37
N SER A 150 17.50 -1.36 10.20
CA SER A 150 16.33 -0.85 10.92
C SER A 150 15.02 -1.43 10.38
N ALA A 151 14.91 -1.63 9.07
CA ALA A 151 13.76 -2.31 8.47
C ALA A 151 13.68 -3.78 8.89
N ALA A 152 14.81 -4.49 8.90
CA ALA A 152 14.91 -5.86 9.38
C ALA A 152 14.56 -5.98 10.87
N GLU A 153 14.95 -5.02 11.72
CA GLU A 153 14.62 -5.04 13.14
C GLU A 153 13.11 -4.89 13.37
N VAL A 154 12.45 -3.94 12.69
CA VAL A 154 10.97 -3.83 12.72
C VAL A 154 10.33 -5.16 12.28
N THR A 155 10.84 -5.76 11.20
CA THR A 155 10.32 -7.03 10.68
C THR A 155 10.42 -8.15 11.72
N ARG A 156 11.60 -8.34 12.35
CA ARG A 156 11.78 -9.37 13.40
C ARG A 156 10.84 -9.17 14.57
N ARG A 157 10.71 -7.94 15.06
CA ARG A 157 9.84 -7.59 16.18
C ARG A 157 8.37 -7.88 15.87
N VAL A 158 7.90 -7.48 14.70
CA VAL A 158 6.53 -7.75 14.27
C VAL A 158 6.29 -9.25 14.10
N LYS A 159 7.20 -9.96 13.42
CA LYS A 159 7.06 -11.42 13.22
C LYS A 159 7.08 -12.22 14.52
N ALA A 160 7.69 -11.70 15.58
CA ALA A 160 7.69 -12.35 16.90
C ALA A 160 6.32 -12.30 17.62
N VAL A 161 5.42 -11.40 17.20
CA VAL A 161 4.14 -11.15 17.90
C VAL A 161 2.89 -11.42 17.05
N THR A 162 3.06 -11.90 15.80
CA THR A 162 1.94 -12.22 14.91
C THR A 162 2.14 -13.55 14.20
N THR A 163 1.03 -14.24 13.98
CA THR A 163 0.96 -15.46 13.17
C THR A 163 0.48 -15.18 11.73
N LYS A 164 -0.06 -13.98 11.48
CA LYS A 164 -0.56 -13.57 10.18
C LYS A 164 0.60 -13.27 9.22
N PRO A 165 0.38 -13.39 7.89
CA PRO A 165 1.34 -12.93 6.89
C PRO A 165 1.66 -11.43 7.07
N VAL A 166 2.96 -11.11 7.05
CA VAL A 166 3.49 -9.74 7.23
C VAL A 166 4.13 -9.25 5.94
N PHE A 167 3.59 -8.17 5.38
CA PHE A 167 4.16 -7.44 4.25
C PHE A 167 4.81 -6.15 4.75
N ILE A 168 6.06 -5.91 4.34
CA ILE A 168 6.77 -4.67 4.71
C ILE A 168 6.62 -3.65 3.57
N LYS A 169 6.02 -2.49 3.87
CA LYS A 169 5.83 -1.41 2.89
C LYS A 169 7.00 -0.48 2.87
N LEU A 170 7.78 -0.56 1.77
CA LEU A 170 9.04 0.13 1.59
C LEU A 170 8.90 1.55 1.04
N SER A 171 9.83 2.41 1.46
CA SER A 171 10.00 3.77 0.93
C SER A 171 10.85 3.75 -0.35
N PRO A 172 10.47 4.53 -1.38
CA PRO A 172 11.31 4.70 -2.57
C PRO A 172 12.46 5.70 -2.36
N ASN A 173 12.50 6.39 -1.22
CA ASN A 173 13.46 7.47 -0.94
C ASN A 173 14.80 6.92 -0.41
N VAL A 174 15.35 5.95 -1.13
CA VAL A 174 16.56 5.22 -0.78
C VAL A 174 17.41 4.99 -2.03
N THR A 175 18.70 4.77 -1.84
CA THR A 175 19.63 4.49 -2.95
C THR A 175 19.46 3.07 -3.47
N ASP A 176 19.31 2.10 -2.57
CA ASP A 176 19.17 0.68 -2.89
C ASP A 176 17.97 0.07 -2.13
N ILE A 177 16.85 -0.05 -2.84
CA ILE A 177 15.62 -0.65 -2.30
C ILE A 177 15.72 -2.18 -2.20
N VAL A 178 16.56 -2.80 -3.03
CA VAL A 178 16.76 -4.25 -3.03
C VAL A 178 17.47 -4.70 -1.75
N ALA A 179 18.50 -3.95 -1.30
CA ALA A 179 19.19 -4.27 -0.05
C ALA A 179 18.21 -4.25 1.14
N ILE A 180 17.26 -3.30 1.18
CA ILE A 180 16.26 -3.22 2.24
C ILE A 180 15.25 -4.37 2.13
N ALA A 181 14.77 -4.68 0.92
CA ALA A 181 13.84 -5.78 0.70
C ALA A 181 14.42 -7.13 1.13
N ARG A 182 15.66 -7.42 0.76
CA ARG A 182 16.38 -8.65 1.19
C ARG A 182 16.55 -8.73 2.70
N ALA A 183 16.91 -7.63 3.34
CA ALA A 183 17.04 -7.59 4.79
C ALA A 183 15.70 -7.87 5.50
N CYS A 184 14.56 -7.40 4.95
CA CYS A 184 13.24 -7.74 5.44
C CYS A 184 12.89 -9.22 5.20
N GLU A 185 13.17 -9.78 4.02
CA GLU A 185 12.97 -11.20 3.72
C GLU A 185 13.80 -12.08 4.67
N GLU A 186 15.08 -11.79 4.86
CA GLU A 186 15.97 -12.50 5.80
C GLU A 186 15.51 -12.38 7.26
N ALA A 187 14.83 -11.29 7.60
CA ALA A 187 14.23 -11.08 8.91
C ALA A 187 12.87 -11.78 9.10
N GLY A 188 12.36 -12.47 8.06
CA GLY A 188 11.14 -13.28 8.11
C GLY A 188 9.87 -12.59 7.59
N ALA A 189 9.97 -11.51 6.81
CA ALA A 189 8.81 -10.97 6.10
C ALA A 189 8.21 -12.02 5.16
N ASP A 190 6.87 -12.09 5.08
CA ASP A 190 6.16 -12.99 4.18
C ASP A 190 5.94 -12.36 2.79
N GLY A 191 6.10 -11.04 2.68
CA GLY A 191 6.02 -10.30 1.42
C GLY A 191 6.53 -8.86 1.54
N ILE A 192 6.66 -8.21 0.38
CA ILE A 192 7.07 -6.81 0.27
C ILE A 192 5.96 -6.02 -0.42
N CYS A 193 5.61 -4.86 0.11
CA CYS A 193 4.81 -3.86 -0.59
C CYS A 193 5.70 -2.68 -0.99
N LEU A 194 5.67 -2.25 -2.23
CA LEU A 194 6.39 -1.06 -2.70
C LEU A 194 5.70 -0.45 -3.91
N ILE A 195 5.73 0.87 -4.05
CA ILE A 195 6.48 1.86 -3.26
C ILE A 195 5.53 2.74 -2.45
N ASN A 196 6.00 3.28 -1.33
CA ASN A 196 5.38 4.45 -0.72
C ASN A 196 5.66 5.69 -1.59
N THR A 197 5.31 6.88 -1.14
CA THR A 197 5.41 8.12 -1.92
C THR A 197 6.86 8.64 -2.03
N LEU A 198 7.19 9.22 -3.20
CA LEU A 198 8.46 9.92 -3.40
C LEU A 198 8.46 11.26 -2.66
N LEU A 199 9.58 11.64 -2.08
CA LEU A 199 9.71 12.96 -1.45
C LEU A 199 9.74 14.06 -2.52
N GLY A 200 8.86 15.04 -2.37
CA GLY A 200 8.75 16.16 -3.30
C GLY A 200 8.41 17.48 -2.62
N MET A 201 8.46 18.58 -3.39
CA MET A 201 8.10 19.92 -2.95
C MET A 201 7.46 20.71 -4.11
N ARG A 202 6.47 21.52 -3.79
CA ARG A 202 5.93 22.54 -4.71
C ARG A 202 5.91 23.91 -4.04
N ILE A 203 6.15 24.93 -4.85
CA ILE A 203 6.14 26.34 -4.42
C ILE A 203 5.03 27.07 -5.19
N ASP A 204 4.17 27.77 -4.46
CA ASP A 204 3.28 28.78 -5.02
C ASP A 204 4.12 30.02 -5.36
N THR A 205 4.34 30.25 -6.65
CA THR A 205 5.20 31.32 -7.14
C THR A 205 4.60 32.71 -6.93
N VAL A 206 3.28 32.81 -6.83
CA VAL A 206 2.57 34.08 -6.58
C VAL A 206 2.71 34.45 -5.10
N ARG A 207 2.41 33.49 -4.20
CA ARG A 207 2.50 33.69 -2.75
C ARG A 207 3.92 33.58 -2.22
N ARG A 208 4.85 33.02 -3.01
CA ARG A 208 6.26 32.73 -2.66
C ARG A 208 6.39 31.88 -1.40
N LYS A 209 5.55 30.84 -1.31
CA LYS A 209 5.47 29.92 -0.16
C LYS A 209 5.30 28.47 -0.63
N PRO A 210 5.70 27.49 0.19
CA PRO A 210 5.34 26.08 -0.06
C PRO A 210 3.83 25.92 -0.16
N VAL A 211 3.37 25.02 -1.05
CA VAL A 211 1.93 24.74 -1.24
C VAL A 211 1.30 23.96 -0.08
N ILE A 212 2.12 23.25 0.70
CA ILE A 212 1.71 22.53 1.91
C ILE A 212 2.46 23.03 3.14
N ALA A 213 1.81 22.94 4.32
CA ALA A 213 2.36 23.50 5.57
C ALA A 213 3.73 22.91 5.95
N ASN A 214 3.95 21.62 5.74
CA ASN A 214 5.20 20.92 6.03
C ASN A 214 6.31 21.16 4.99
N LYS A 215 6.10 22.04 4.03
CA LYS A 215 7.05 22.40 2.94
C LYS A 215 7.28 21.26 1.96
N MET A 216 7.72 20.08 2.43
CA MET A 216 7.95 18.86 1.67
C MET A 216 6.90 17.80 2.04
N GLY A 217 6.58 16.94 1.10
CA GLY A 217 5.62 15.85 1.29
C GLY A 217 5.81 14.72 0.27
N GLY A 218 5.03 13.66 0.42
CA GLY A 218 5.05 12.54 -0.49
C GLY A 218 4.36 12.89 -1.81
N PHE A 219 5.07 12.70 -2.92
CA PHE A 219 4.55 12.83 -4.27
C PHE A 219 4.05 11.48 -4.78
N SER A 220 2.84 11.46 -5.32
CA SER A 220 2.14 10.28 -5.87
C SER A 220 1.31 10.65 -7.10
N GLY A 221 0.81 9.66 -7.83
CA GLY A 221 0.04 9.82 -9.07
C GLY A 221 0.78 9.27 -10.28
N ASP A 222 0.23 9.48 -11.46
CA ASP A 222 0.63 8.84 -12.71
C ASP A 222 2.13 9.03 -13.02
N ALA A 223 2.69 10.19 -12.66
CA ALA A 223 4.10 10.51 -12.92
C ALA A 223 5.12 9.61 -12.22
N ILE A 224 4.75 8.91 -11.14
CA ILE A 224 5.68 8.01 -10.44
C ILE A 224 5.61 6.56 -10.93
N PHE A 225 4.67 6.22 -11.81
CA PHE A 225 4.45 4.85 -12.27
C PHE A 225 5.71 4.16 -12.81
N PRO A 226 6.49 4.75 -13.73
CA PRO A 226 7.71 4.11 -14.24
C PRO A 226 8.76 3.86 -13.14
N VAL A 227 8.79 4.69 -12.10
CA VAL A 227 9.69 4.49 -10.95
C VAL A 227 9.22 3.29 -10.11
N ALA A 228 7.91 3.17 -9.91
CA ALA A 228 7.31 2.05 -9.17
C ALA A 228 7.55 0.73 -9.90
N VAL A 229 7.26 0.66 -11.21
CA VAL A 229 7.49 -0.53 -12.04
C VAL A 229 8.94 -0.99 -11.97
N ARG A 230 9.91 -0.07 -12.14
CA ARG A 230 11.33 -0.39 -12.02
C ARG A 230 11.67 -0.98 -10.65
N MET A 231 11.17 -0.38 -9.56
CA MET A 231 11.47 -0.85 -8.21
C MET A 231 10.83 -2.21 -7.92
N VAL A 232 9.59 -2.42 -8.34
CA VAL A 232 8.90 -3.73 -8.27
C VAL A 232 9.70 -4.78 -9.02
N TYR A 233 10.10 -4.52 -10.26
CA TYR A 233 10.93 -5.43 -11.05
C TYR A 233 12.24 -5.80 -10.34
N GLN A 234 12.95 -4.82 -9.79
CA GLN A 234 14.21 -5.05 -9.09
C GLN A 234 14.02 -5.93 -7.84
N VAL A 235 13.00 -5.66 -7.04
CA VAL A 235 12.72 -6.41 -5.80
C VAL A 235 12.20 -7.81 -6.12
N ALA A 236 11.26 -7.96 -7.05
CA ALA A 236 10.71 -9.26 -7.44
C ALA A 236 11.76 -10.21 -8.03
N ASN A 237 12.80 -9.66 -8.72
CA ASN A 237 13.92 -10.47 -9.21
C ASN A 237 14.99 -10.76 -8.14
N ALA A 238 14.95 -10.09 -7.00
CA ALA A 238 15.95 -10.21 -5.95
C ALA A 238 15.50 -10.98 -4.71
N CYS A 239 14.19 -11.06 -4.48
CA CYS A 239 13.53 -11.74 -3.36
C CYS A 239 12.68 -12.92 -3.85
N ASN A 240 12.45 -13.90 -2.97
CA ASN A 240 11.63 -15.09 -3.27
C ASN A 240 10.20 -15.00 -2.69
N ILE A 241 9.89 -13.92 -1.97
CA ILE A 241 8.60 -13.67 -1.36
C ILE A 241 7.72 -12.78 -2.27
N PRO A 242 6.38 -12.91 -2.22
CA PRO A 242 5.47 -12.16 -3.08
C PRO A 242 5.58 -10.65 -2.89
N VAL A 243 5.28 -9.93 -3.97
CA VAL A 243 5.35 -8.47 -4.02
C VAL A 243 3.96 -7.89 -4.27
N MET A 244 3.55 -6.89 -3.47
CA MET A 244 2.45 -5.97 -3.78
C MET A 244 3.01 -4.70 -4.39
N GLY A 245 2.65 -4.44 -5.66
CA GLY A 245 3.07 -3.23 -6.38
C GLY A 245 2.17 -2.04 -6.06
N CYS A 246 2.74 -0.87 -5.82
CA CYS A 246 2.01 0.37 -5.55
C CYS A 246 2.76 1.56 -6.16
N GLY A 247 2.03 2.49 -6.77
CA GLY A 247 2.56 3.77 -7.24
C GLY A 247 2.19 4.09 -8.69
N GLY A 248 1.33 5.07 -8.87
CA GLY A 248 0.93 5.62 -10.16
C GLY A 248 -0.08 4.80 -10.95
N VAL A 249 -0.54 3.67 -10.44
CA VAL A 249 -1.53 2.82 -11.11
C VAL A 249 -2.85 3.55 -11.27
N SER A 250 -3.36 3.64 -12.50
CA SER A 250 -4.58 4.36 -12.87
C SER A 250 -5.42 3.68 -13.96
N SER A 251 -4.97 2.53 -14.50
CA SER A 251 -5.66 1.77 -15.55
C SER A 251 -5.45 0.25 -15.39
N ALA A 252 -6.27 -0.55 -16.10
CA ALA A 252 -6.08 -2.00 -16.21
C ALA A 252 -4.72 -2.37 -16.84
N SER A 253 -4.27 -1.57 -17.81
CA SER A 253 -2.95 -1.76 -18.43
C SER A 253 -1.82 -1.59 -17.41
N ASP A 254 -1.91 -0.59 -16.51
CA ASP A 254 -0.92 -0.38 -15.45
C ASP A 254 -0.89 -1.56 -14.47
N VAL A 255 -2.05 -2.14 -14.14
CA VAL A 255 -2.12 -3.36 -13.30
C VAL A 255 -1.37 -4.50 -13.95
N ILE A 256 -1.64 -4.78 -15.23
CA ILE A 256 -1.00 -5.85 -15.99
C ILE A 256 0.52 -5.60 -16.10
N GLU A 257 0.95 -4.37 -16.40
CA GLU A 257 2.38 -4.02 -16.47
C GLU A 257 3.08 -4.23 -15.12
N MET A 258 2.45 -3.82 -14.02
CA MET A 258 2.98 -4.02 -12.67
C MET A 258 3.09 -5.51 -12.32
N MET A 259 2.11 -6.34 -12.73
CA MET A 259 2.16 -7.79 -12.55
C MET A 259 3.23 -8.45 -13.42
N MET A 260 3.38 -8.03 -14.66
CA MET A 260 4.48 -8.50 -15.54
C MET A 260 5.87 -8.16 -14.97
N ALA A 261 5.99 -7.04 -14.27
CA ALA A 261 7.21 -6.67 -13.55
C ALA A 261 7.47 -7.50 -12.29
N GLY A 262 6.48 -8.28 -11.80
CA GLY A 262 6.62 -9.21 -10.68
C GLY A 262 5.70 -8.97 -9.49
N ALA A 263 4.77 -8.01 -9.57
CA ALA A 263 3.76 -7.85 -8.53
C ALA A 263 2.72 -8.98 -8.59
N THR A 264 2.40 -9.58 -7.45
CA THR A 264 1.31 -10.56 -7.29
C THR A 264 -0.04 -9.87 -7.12
N ALA A 265 -0.05 -8.71 -6.46
CA ALA A 265 -1.22 -7.85 -6.31
C ALA A 265 -0.80 -6.39 -6.45
N VAL A 266 -1.77 -5.49 -6.70
CA VAL A 266 -1.49 -4.10 -7.08
C VAL A 266 -2.34 -3.15 -6.25
N GLN A 267 -1.69 -2.19 -5.60
CA GLN A 267 -2.37 -1.16 -4.81
C GLN A 267 -2.64 0.10 -5.65
N VAL A 268 -3.90 0.53 -5.67
CA VAL A 268 -4.36 1.77 -6.32
C VAL A 268 -4.44 2.89 -5.28
N GLY A 269 -3.65 3.94 -5.46
CA GLY A 269 -3.54 5.05 -4.50
C GLY A 269 -4.19 6.34 -5.01
N ALA A 270 -3.38 7.26 -5.53
CA ALA A 270 -3.81 8.61 -5.92
C ALA A 270 -4.98 8.66 -6.90
N ALA A 271 -5.17 7.63 -7.73
CA ALA A 271 -6.29 7.52 -8.66
C ALA A 271 -7.64 7.58 -7.92
N ASN A 272 -7.77 6.95 -6.73
CA ASN A 272 -8.99 6.98 -5.92
C ASN A 272 -9.35 8.40 -5.42
N LEU A 273 -8.37 9.29 -5.30
CA LEU A 273 -8.62 10.69 -4.90
C LEU A 273 -9.06 11.57 -6.07
N LYS A 274 -8.70 11.19 -7.31
CA LYS A 274 -9.15 11.85 -8.54
C LYS A 274 -10.53 11.38 -8.96
N ASN A 275 -10.76 10.08 -8.86
CA ASN A 275 -11.99 9.40 -9.24
C ASN A 275 -12.33 8.34 -8.20
N PRO A 276 -13.39 8.48 -7.39
CA PRO A 276 -13.74 7.49 -6.38
C PRO A 276 -14.08 6.12 -6.96
N TYR A 277 -14.42 6.03 -8.25
CA TYR A 277 -14.67 4.77 -8.96
C TYR A 277 -13.41 4.12 -9.55
N ALA A 278 -12.22 4.73 -9.43
CA ALA A 278 -11.02 4.30 -10.14
C ALA A 278 -10.69 2.81 -9.95
N ALA A 279 -10.69 2.32 -8.71
CA ALA A 279 -10.39 0.90 -8.45
C ALA A 279 -11.43 -0.03 -9.09
N LYS A 280 -12.73 0.31 -9.01
CA LYS A 280 -13.81 -0.43 -9.64
C LYS A 280 -13.68 -0.45 -11.17
N GLU A 281 -13.49 0.72 -11.80
CA GLU A 281 -13.33 0.85 -13.25
C GLU A 281 -12.12 0.08 -13.78
N ILE A 282 -11.01 0.08 -13.03
CA ILE A 282 -9.82 -0.72 -13.34
C ILE A 282 -10.19 -2.21 -13.37
N ILE A 283 -10.88 -2.72 -12.34
CA ILE A 283 -11.27 -4.13 -12.24
C ILE A 283 -12.20 -4.51 -13.40
N GLU A 284 -13.20 -3.68 -13.69
CA GLU A 284 -14.16 -3.91 -14.77
C GLU A 284 -13.51 -3.90 -16.16
N SER A 285 -12.41 -3.17 -16.33
CA SER A 285 -11.65 -3.09 -17.58
C SER A 285 -10.61 -4.19 -17.75
N LEU A 286 -10.24 -4.92 -16.69
CA LEU A 286 -9.23 -6.00 -16.77
C LEU A 286 -9.57 -7.08 -17.82
N PRO A 287 -10.81 -7.62 -17.91
CA PRO A 287 -11.13 -8.64 -18.90
C PRO A 287 -10.91 -8.19 -20.36
N GLU A 288 -11.27 -6.95 -20.69
CA GLU A 288 -11.05 -6.39 -22.03
C GLU A 288 -9.56 -6.25 -22.34
N GLU A 289 -8.79 -5.76 -21.38
CA GLU A 289 -7.34 -5.61 -21.54
C GLU A 289 -6.63 -6.97 -21.65
N MET A 290 -7.07 -7.97 -20.87
CA MET A 290 -6.59 -9.35 -20.98
C MET A 290 -6.91 -9.96 -22.34
N GLU A 291 -8.12 -9.73 -22.89
CA GLU A 291 -8.48 -10.16 -24.23
C GLU A 291 -7.57 -9.56 -25.29
N ARG A 292 -7.33 -8.25 -25.21
CA ARG A 292 -6.44 -7.52 -26.13
C ARG A 292 -5.01 -8.08 -26.12
N LEU A 293 -4.53 -8.53 -24.95
CA LEU A 293 -3.16 -9.05 -24.76
C LEU A 293 -3.06 -10.59 -24.89
N GLY A 294 -4.17 -11.30 -25.07
CA GLY A 294 -4.20 -12.76 -25.14
C GLY A 294 -3.91 -13.46 -23.81
N ILE A 295 -4.21 -12.80 -22.69
CA ILE A 295 -4.02 -13.34 -21.34
C ILE A 295 -5.31 -14.03 -20.89
N GLU A 296 -5.23 -15.26 -20.39
CA GLU A 296 -6.38 -15.99 -19.87
C GLU A 296 -6.47 -15.95 -18.34
N ARG A 297 -5.33 -15.92 -17.66
CA ARG A 297 -5.23 -15.83 -16.19
C ARG A 297 -4.17 -14.79 -15.80
N LEU A 298 -4.50 -13.90 -14.86
CA LEU A 298 -3.54 -12.90 -14.38
C LEU A 298 -2.36 -13.52 -13.64
N SER A 299 -2.57 -14.62 -12.95
CA SER A 299 -1.48 -15.36 -12.27
C SER A 299 -0.37 -15.82 -13.22
N ASP A 300 -0.66 -16.04 -14.51
CA ASP A 300 0.31 -16.55 -15.48
C ASP A 300 1.31 -15.47 -15.95
N ILE A 301 1.00 -14.20 -15.72
CA ILE A 301 1.85 -13.09 -16.16
C ILE A 301 2.74 -12.51 -15.05
N ILE A 302 2.65 -13.03 -13.83
CA ILE A 302 3.44 -12.52 -12.70
C ILE A 302 4.93 -12.76 -12.97
N GLY A 303 5.70 -11.66 -13.12
CA GLY A 303 7.15 -11.71 -13.27
C GLY A 303 7.65 -12.34 -14.58
N ILE A 304 6.86 -12.27 -15.65
CA ILE A 304 7.27 -12.84 -16.96
C ILE A 304 8.35 -12.00 -17.66
N VAL A 305 8.55 -10.75 -17.27
CA VAL A 305 9.62 -9.90 -17.78
C VAL A 305 10.90 -10.25 -17.04
N LYS A 306 11.94 -10.64 -17.80
CA LYS A 306 13.25 -11.04 -17.28
C LYS A 306 14.33 -10.06 -17.72
#